data_a4e6c0326fadecd4ad467fe8cc877924
#
_entry.id   a4e6c0326fadecd4ad467fe8cc877924
#
_cell.length_a   1.000
_cell.length_b   1.000
_cell.length_c   1.000
_cell.angle_alpha   90.00
_cell.angle_beta   90.00
_cell.angle_gamma   90.00
#
_symmetry.space_group_name_H-M   'P 1'
#
loop_
_entity.id
_entity.type
_entity.pdbx_description
1 polymer ?
#
loop_
_entity_poly.entity_id
_entity_poly.type
_entity_poly.pdbx_seq_one_letter_code
_entity_poly.pdbx_strand_id
1 'polypeptide(L)'
;MFVKGIIDEDFINYKKPAMVIEFPYCDFKCDKECGKPICQNSSLVNESNIEIIPNKIINRFFENDISEAIVFQGLEPLDSFADVLKLLAILRLPAFAVKQIDVVIYTGYTKEELQNKIYKDNISYLDKLNQYKNIIIKYGRYIPDQTPHYDEVLGVNLASDNQYAERL
;
A
#
# COMPACT_ATOMS: atom_id res chain seq x y z
N MET A 1 -6.41 12.53 7.69
CA MET A 1 -5.99 12.00 6.38
C MET A 1 -7.20 11.81 5.48
N PHE A 2 -6.96 11.68 4.19
CA PHE A 2 -8.02 11.33 3.23
C PHE A 2 -7.81 9.91 2.71
N VAL A 3 -8.91 9.22 2.40
CA VAL A 3 -8.94 7.92 1.72
C VAL A 3 -10.04 7.92 0.66
N LYS A 4 -9.97 7.01 -0.33
CA LYS A 4 -11.07 6.75 -1.25
C LYS A 4 -12.07 5.76 -0.67
N GLY A 5 -11.60 4.80 0.10
CA GLY A 5 -12.41 3.78 0.73
C GLY A 5 -11.64 2.96 1.76
N ILE A 6 -12.39 2.15 2.51
CA ILE A 6 -11.85 1.13 3.41
C ILE A 6 -12.70 -0.12 3.20
N ILE A 7 -12.04 -1.23 2.88
CA ILE A 7 -12.65 -2.55 2.77
C ILE A 7 -12.22 -3.33 4.01
N ASP A 8 -13.19 -3.75 4.82
CA ASP A 8 -12.87 -4.38 6.11
C ASP A 8 -12.25 -5.77 5.94
N GLU A 9 -12.66 -6.51 4.89
CA GLU A 9 -12.30 -7.89 4.67
C GLU A 9 -12.02 -8.12 3.19
N ASP A 10 -10.75 -8.22 2.83
CA ASP A 10 -10.26 -8.55 1.50
C ASP A 10 -9.52 -9.88 1.53
N PHE A 11 -9.76 -10.72 0.53
CA PHE A 11 -9.20 -12.07 0.41
C PHE A 11 -8.39 -12.26 -0.88
N ILE A 12 -8.14 -11.17 -1.63
CA ILE A 12 -7.55 -11.28 -2.97
C ILE A 12 -6.21 -10.54 -3.12
N ASN A 13 -5.89 -9.58 -2.23
CA ASN A 13 -4.67 -8.79 -2.34
C ASN A 13 -3.52 -9.31 -1.46
N TYR A 14 -3.78 -10.24 -0.57
CA TYR A 14 -2.78 -10.85 0.29
C TYR A 14 -3.21 -12.25 0.71
N LYS A 15 -2.25 -13.13 1.03
CA LYS A 15 -2.48 -14.52 1.49
C LYS A 15 -3.23 -14.66 2.81
N LYS A 16 -3.39 -13.58 3.58
CA LYS A 16 -4.23 -13.52 4.78
C LYS A 16 -5.40 -12.60 4.52
N PRO A 17 -6.55 -12.82 5.18
CA PRO A 17 -7.62 -11.82 5.17
C PRO A 17 -7.08 -10.47 5.61
N ALA A 18 -7.39 -9.41 4.89
CA ALA A 18 -6.81 -8.10 5.13
C ALA A 18 -7.84 -6.98 5.09
N MET A 19 -7.66 -5.97 5.94
CA MET A 19 -8.32 -4.69 5.74
C MET A 19 -7.58 -3.90 4.67
N VAL A 20 -8.29 -3.41 3.67
CA VAL A 20 -7.72 -2.56 2.62
C VAL A 20 -8.01 -1.09 2.91
N ILE A 21 -6.99 -0.25 2.77
CA ILE A 21 -7.11 1.21 2.83
C ILE A 21 -6.76 1.75 1.45
N GLU A 22 -7.73 2.42 0.81
CA GLU A 22 -7.57 2.98 -0.52
C GLU A 22 -7.10 4.43 -0.44
N PHE A 23 -5.85 4.68 -0.82
CA PHE A 23 -5.23 6.00 -0.81
C PHE A 23 -5.68 6.87 -1.98
N PRO A 24 -5.77 8.21 -1.79
CA PRO A 24 -6.55 9.08 -2.66
C PRO A 24 -5.78 9.75 -3.78
N TYR A 25 -4.43 9.67 -3.80
CA TYR A 25 -3.60 10.43 -4.73
C TYR A 25 -2.70 9.53 -5.57
N CYS A 26 -2.44 9.95 -6.81
CA CYS A 26 -1.46 9.37 -7.71
C CYS A 26 -1.08 10.39 -8.77
N ASP A 27 0.19 10.40 -9.17
CA ASP A 27 0.68 11.23 -10.27
C ASP A 27 0.44 10.62 -11.65
N PHE A 28 -0.12 9.39 -11.71
CA PHE A 28 -0.37 8.63 -12.95
C PHE A 28 0.87 8.47 -13.83
N LYS A 29 2.01 8.23 -13.23
CA LYS A 29 3.27 8.03 -13.95
C LYS A 29 3.21 6.83 -14.89
N CYS A 30 2.46 5.76 -14.52
CA CYS A 30 2.22 4.62 -15.39
C CYS A 30 1.57 5.01 -16.73
N ASP A 31 0.54 5.85 -16.71
CA ASP A 31 -0.14 6.33 -17.92
C ASP A 31 0.78 7.23 -18.75
N LYS A 32 1.53 8.12 -18.08
CA LYS A 32 2.47 9.02 -18.72
C LYS A 32 3.61 8.27 -19.42
N GLU A 33 4.17 7.27 -18.77
CA GLU A 33 5.26 6.44 -19.34
C GLU A 33 4.77 5.56 -20.50
N CYS A 34 3.54 5.03 -20.39
CA CYS A 34 2.95 4.22 -21.45
C CYS A 34 2.37 5.03 -22.62
N GLY A 35 2.12 6.34 -22.42
CA GLY A 35 1.49 7.22 -23.41
C GLY A 35 0.00 6.96 -23.65
N LYS A 36 -0.64 6.14 -22.81
CA LYS A 36 -2.07 5.81 -22.85
C LYS A 36 -2.59 5.45 -21.46
N PRO A 37 -3.91 5.56 -21.18
CA PRO A 37 -4.48 5.21 -19.90
C PRO A 37 -4.41 3.68 -19.69
N ILE A 38 -3.59 3.25 -18.73
CA ILE A 38 -3.41 1.85 -18.34
C ILE A 38 -3.65 1.60 -16.86
N CYS A 39 -3.83 2.66 -16.07
CA CYS A 39 -4.02 2.54 -14.63
C CYS A 39 -5.28 1.74 -14.30
N GLN A 40 -5.11 0.59 -13.65
CA GLN A 40 -6.21 -0.31 -13.28
C GLN A 40 -7.15 0.31 -12.24
N ASN A 41 -6.66 1.25 -11.45
CA ASN A 41 -7.41 1.94 -10.38
C ASN A 41 -7.89 3.34 -10.79
N SER A 42 -7.86 3.68 -12.08
CA SER A 42 -8.22 5.02 -12.57
C SER A 42 -9.64 5.46 -12.20
N SER A 43 -10.59 4.53 -12.05
CA SER A 43 -11.95 4.83 -11.60
C SER A 43 -12.02 5.49 -10.23
N LEU A 44 -11.07 5.18 -9.32
CA LEU A 44 -11.01 5.76 -7.98
C LEU A 44 -10.79 7.29 -8.00
N VAL A 45 -10.27 7.86 -9.09
CA VAL A 45 -10.13 9.31 -9.22
C VAL A 45 -11.46 10.03 -9.06
N ASN A 46 -12.52 9.44 -9.62
CA ASN A 46 -13.86 10.03 -9.65
C ASN A 46 -14.61 9.84 -8.32
N GLU A 47 -14.13 8.95 -7.46
CA GLU A 47 -14.72 8.76 -6.13
C GLU A 47 -14.38 9.92 -5.21
N SER A 48 -15.31 10.25 -4.29
CA SER A 48 -15.12 11.30 -3.30
C SER A 48 -14.03 10.91 -2.29
N ASN A 49 -13.22 11.88 -1.89
CA ASN A 49 -12.31 11.68 -0.77
C ASN A 49 -13.08 11.68 0.56
N ILE A 50 -12.82 10.70 1.38
CA ILE A 50 -13.38 10.56 2.74
C ILE A 50 -12.32 11.05 3.73
N GLU A 51 -12.67 12.06 4.52
CA GLU A 51 -11.80 12.50 5.62
C GLU A 51 -11.98 11.60 6.82
N ILE A 52 -10.88 11.05 7.33
CA ILE A 52 -10.89 10.14 8.47
C ILE A 52 -9.68 10.35 9.38
N ILE A 53 -9.90 10.20 10.69
CA ILE A 53 -8.83 10.22 11.68
C ILE A 53 -8.10 8.87 11.66
N PRO A 54 -6.75 8.81 11.53
CA PRO A 54 -5.99 7.56 11.45
C PRO A 54 -6.31 6.57 12.57
N ASN A 55 -6.47 7.03 13.81
CA ASN A 55 -6.82 6.15 14.93
C ASN A 55 -8.15 5.42 14.73
N LYS A 56 -9.15 6.03 14.06
CA LYS A 56 -10.41 5.36 13.76
C LYS A 56 -10.23 4.18 12.81
N ILE A 57 -9.30 4.30 11.84
CA ILE A 57 -8.96 3.19 10.93
C ILE A 57 -8.35 2.04 11.72
N ILE A 58 -7.38 2.35 12.58
CA ILE A 58 -6.69 1.32 13.37
C ILE A 58 -7.63 0.66 14.38
N ASN A 59 -8.47 1.42 15.06
CA ASN A 59 -9.48 0.85 15.95
C ASN A 59 -10.44 -0.07 15.19
N ARG A 60 -10.95 0.36 14.01
CA ARG A 60 -11.81 -0.45 13.14
C ARG A 60 -11.15 -1.78 12.75
N PHE A 61 -9.84 -1.76 12.46
CA PHE A 61 -9.09 -2.98 12.19
C PHE A 61 -9.04 -3.91 13.40
N PHE A 62 -8.81 -3.39 14.61
CA PHE A 62 -8.74 -4.22 15.82
C PHE A 62 -10.11 -4.68 16.34
N GLU A 63 -11.19 -4.01 15.93
CA GLU A 63 -12.58 -4.41 16.18
C GLU A 63 -13.06 -5.49 15.19
N ASN A 64 -12.32 -5.72 14.10
CA ASN A 64 -12.60 -6.76 13.11
C ASN A 64 -11.88 -8.06 13.50
N ASP A 65 -12.64 -9.14 13.67
CA ASP A 65 -12.10 -10.44 14.09
C ASP A 65 -11.58 -11.30 12.92
N ILE A 66 -11.78 -10.87 11.67
CA ILE A 66 -11.45 -11.61 10.45
C ILE A 66 -10.11 -11.16 9.87
N SER A 67 -9.88 -9.85 9.78
CA SER A 67 -8.68 -9.31 9.16
C SER A 67 -7.44 -9.49 10.03
N GLU A 68 -6.40 -10.09 9.45
CA GLU A 68 -5.10 -10.40 10.09
C GLU A 68 -3.95 -9.50 9.57
N ALA A 69 -4.19 -8.77 8.50
CA ALA A 69 -3.22 -7.88 7.85
C ALA A 69 -3.89 -6.59 7.38
N ILE A 70 -3.08 -5.58 7.06
CA ILE A 70 -3.56 -4.34 6.45
C ILE A 70 -2.87 -4.18 5.10
N VAL A 71 -3.65 -3.88 4.06
CA VAL A 71 -3.17 -3.57 2.71
C VAL A 71 -3.38 -2.09 2.44
N PHE A 72 -2.32 -1.38 2.10
CA PHE A 72 -2.34 -0.02 1.59
C PHE A 72 -2.31 -0.08 0.07
N GLN A 73 -3.37 0.37 -0.58
CA GLN A 73 -3.52 0.41 -2.03
C GLN A 73 -4.42 1.58 -2.46
N GLY A 74 -5.16 1.43 -3.55
CA GLY A 74 -5.99 2.46 -4.15
C GLY A 74 -5.24 3.13 -5.29
N LEU A 75 -5.05 4.45 -5.24
CA LEU A 75 -4.21 5.12 -6.23
C LEU A 75 -2.72 4.86 -5.92
N GLU A 76 -2.02 5.75 -5.27
CA GLU A 76 -0.61 5.51 -4.89
C GLU A 76 -0.39 5.84 -3.40
N PRO A 77 -0.27 4.84 -2.53
CA PRO A 77 -0.10 5.08 -1.09
C PRO A 77 1.11 5.96 -0.76
N LEU A 78 2.20 5.79 -1.50
CA LEU A 78 3.45 6.51 -1.22
C LEU A 78 3.46 7.97 -1.72
N ASP A 79 2.44 8.39 -2.46
CA ASP A 79 2.18 9.82 -2.72
C ASP A 79 1.49 10.49 -1.51
N SER A 80 0.97 9.68 -0.58
CA SER A 80 0.49 10.12 0.74
C SER A 80 1.42 9.68 1.87
N PHE A 81 2.73 9.73 1.66
CA PHE A 81 3.72 9.11 2.54
C PHE A 81 3.62 9.51 4.02
N ALA A 82 3.31 10.79 4.29
CA ALA A 82 3.13 11.27 5.66
C ALA A 82 1.95 10.56 6.37
N ASP A 83 0.89 10.23 5.65
CA ASP A 83 -0.27 9.52 6.21
C ASP A 83 0.03 8.01 6.36
N VAL A 84 0.78 7.42 5.43
CA VAL A 84 1.34 6.06 5.60
C VAL A 84 2.13 5.98 6.90
N LEU A 85 3.07 6.89 7.13
CA LEU A 85 3.89 6.91 8.34
C LEU A 85 3.06 7.11 9.63
N LYS A 86 2.00 7.92 9.58
CA LYS A 86 1.09 8.08 10.73
C LYS A 86 0.40 6.77 11.09
N LEU A 87 -0.15 6.05 10.09
CA LEU A 87 -0.79 4.76 10.31
C LEU A 87 0.20 3.74 10.88
N LEU A 88 1.40 3.64 10.29
CA LEU A 88 2.46 2.74 10.78
C LEU A 88 2.87 3.07 12.21
N ALA A 89 3.03 4.35 12.54
CA ALA A 89 3.38 4.78 13.89
C ALA A 89 2.31 4.38 14.92
N ILE A 90 1.03 4.57 14.60
CA ILE A 90 -0.08 4.17 15.48
C ILE A 90 -0.10 2.65 15.67
N LEU A 91 0.02 1.87 14.60
CA LEU A 91 0.08 0.41 14.65
C LEU A 91 1.21 -0.14 15.52
N ARG A 92 2.28 0.62 15.73
CA ARG A 92 3.44 0.22 16.54
C ARG A 92 3.41 0.78 17.97
N LEU A 93 2.34 1.49 18.36
CA LEU A 93 2.13 1.87 19.76
C LEU A 93 1.96 0.61 20.62
N PRO A 94 2.43 0.61 21.90
CA PRO A 94 2.34 -0.55 22.77
C PRO A 94 0.93 -1.13 22.90
N ALA A 95 -0.09 -0.30 22.84
CA ALA A 95 -1.49 -0.73 22.91
C ALA A 95 -1.89 -1.67 21.75
N PHE A 96 -1.26 -1.56 20.58
CA PHE A 96 -1.54 -2.33 19.37
C PHE A 96 -0.43 -3.33 18.99
N ALA A 97 0.75 -3.21 19.59
CA ALA A 97 1.94 -3.99 19.25
C ALA A 97 1.87 -5.48 19.66
N VAL A 98 0.85 -5.88 20.41
CA VAL A 98 0.63 -7.28 20.86
C VAL A 98 0.42 -8.23 19.67
N LYS A 99 -0.24 -7.78 18.61
CA LYS A 99 -0.37 -8.52 17.35
C LYS A 99 0.73 -8.06 16.39
N GLN A 100 1.55 -8.99 15.91
CA GLN A 100 2.50 -8.71 14.82
C GLN A 100 1.73 -8.70 13.49
N ILE A 101 1.20 -7.54 13.13
CA ILE A 101 0.38 -7.35 11.94
C ILE A 101 1.28 -7.08 10.74
N ASP A 102 1.09 -7.84 9.66
CA ASP A 102 1.68 -7.54 8.36
C ASP A 102 1.00 -6.31 7.75
N VAL A 103 1.80 -5.38 7.26
CA VAL A 103 1.32 -4.25 6.47
C VAL A 103 1.89 -4.39 5.07
N VAL A 104 1.02 -4.54 4.10
CA VAL A 104 1.37 -4.67 2.69
C VAL A 104 1.13 -3.33 1.99
N ILE A 105 2.13 -2.81 1.30
CA ILE A 105 2.04 -1.55 0.56
C ILE A 105 2.17 -1.85 -0.93
N TYR A 106 1.08 -1.64 -1.66
CA TYR A 106 1.07 -1.73 -3.11
C TYR A 106 1.52 -0.40 -3.70
N THR A 107 2.64 -0.39 -4.41
CA THR A 107 3.14 0.83 -5.04
C THR A 107 3.52 0.59 -6.50
N GLY A 108 3.33 1.60 -7.32
CA GLY A 108 3.87 1.66 -8.67
C GLY A 108 5.36 2.00 -8.70
N TYR A 109 5.93 2.49 -7.63
CA TYR A 109 7.36 2.79 -7.58
C TYR A 109 8.21 1.53 -7.62
N THR A 110 9.40 1.63 -8.23
CA THR A 110 10.44 0.61 -8.11
C THR A 110 11.19 0.77 -6.79
N LYS A 111 11.93 -0.25 -6.37
CA LYS A 111 12.78 -0.19 -5.18
C LYS A 111 13.82 0.94 -5.29
N GLU A 112 14.42 1.11 -6.46
CA GLU A 112 15.39 2.16 -6.74
C GLU A 112 14.76 3.57 -6.64
N GLU A 113 13.55 3.75 -7.19
CA GLU A 113 12.82 5.01 -7.06
C GLU A 113 12.56 5.36 -5.59
N LEU A 114 12.18 4.38 -4.75
CA LEU A 114 11.97 4.60 -3.32
C LEU A 114 13.26 4.88 -2.56
N GLN A 115 14.38 4.29 -2.97
CA GLN A 115 15.70 4.60 -2.41
C GLN A 115 16.14 6.02 -2.74
N ASN A 116 15.80 6.53 -3.93
CA ASN A 116 16.14 7.87 -4.39
C ASN A 116 15.13 8.96 -3.94
N LYS A 117 13.92 8.57 -3.54
CA LYS A 117 12.87 9.49 -3.08
C LYS A 117 13.12 9.87 -1.61
N ILE A 118 13.54 11.10 -1.39
CA ILE A 118 13.93 11.58 -0.06
C ILE A 118 12.74 12.15 0.70
N TYR A 119 12.58 11.76 1.94
CA TYR A 119 11.69 12.34 2.93
C TYR A 119 12.45 13.39 3.78
N LYS A 120 11.87 13.83 4.86
CA LYS A 120 12.51 14.74 5.82
C LYS A 120 13.82 14.12 6.35
N ASP A 121 14.73 14.96 6.80
CA ASP A 121 16.00 14.55 7.42
C ASP A 121 16.95 13.73 6.51
N ASN A 122 16.85 13.93 5.19
CA ASN A 122 17.66 13.22 4.18
C ASN A 122 17.56 11.69 4.22
N ILE A 123 16.47 11.15 4.75
CA ILE A 123 16.21 9.71 4.78
C ILE A 123 15.37 9.34 3.54
N SER A 124 15.75 8.28 2.83
CA SER A 124 14.95 7.76 1.71
C SER A 124 13.60 7.21 2.19
N TYR A 125 12.62 7.14 1.29
CA TYR A 125 11.34 6.49 1.60
C TYR A 125 11.53 5.04 2.03
N LEU A 126 12.42 4.31 1.34
CA LEU A 126 12.71 2.92 1.64
C LEU A 126 13.35 2.76 3.02
N ASP A 127 14.38 3.56 3.34
CA ASP A 127 15.05 3.51 4.64
C ASP A 127 14.09 3.93 5.78
N LYS A 128 13.15 4.83 5.49
CA LYS A 128 12.12 5.22 6.45
C LYS A 128 11.15 4.09 6.74
N LEU A 129 10.70 3.36 5.71
CA LEU A 129 9.83 2.19 5.87
C LEU A 129 10.54 1.04 6.58
N ASN A 130 11.85 0.83 6.33
CA ASN A 130 12.68 -0.16 7.01
C ASN A 130 12.77 0.02 8.55
N GLN A 131 12.42 1.19 9.07
CA GLN A 131 12.35 1.42 10.52
C GLN A 131 11.14 0.75 11.18
N TYR A 132 10.19 0.26 10.40
CA TYR A 132 9.00 -0.43 10.88
C TYR A 132 9.09 -1.94 10.61
N LYS A 133 8.60 -2.75 11.54
CA LYS A 133 8.59 -4.22 11.40
C LYS A 133 7.38 -4.68 10.56
N ASN A 134 7.52 -5.84 9.94
CA ASN A 134 6.44 -6.52 9.21
C ASN A 134 5.85 -5.69 8.06
N ILE A 135 6.70 -4.94 7.38
CA ILE A 135 6.34 -4.24 6.15
C ILE A 135 6.64 -5.16 4.96
N ILE A 136 5.69 -5.26 4.06
CA ILE A 136 5.83 -5.92 2.76
C ILE A 136 5.55 -4.85 1.70
N ILE A 137 6.41 -4.71 0.71
CA ILE A 137 6.19 -3.78 -0.39
C ILE A 137 6.05 -4.57 -1.68
N LYS A 138 4.92 -4.35 -2.38
CA LYS A 138 4.74 -4.77 -3.76
C LYS A 138 5.17 -3.62 -4.65
N TYR A 139 6.25 -3.83 -5.40
CA TYR A 139 6.85 -2.86 -6.30
C TYR A 139 6.36 -3.01 -7.73
N GLY A 140 6.53 -1.94 -8.50
CA GLY A 140 6.43 -1.93 -9.95
C GLY A 140 5.04 -1.55 -10.48
N ARG A 141 5.06 -0.69 -11.49
CA ARG A 141 3.87 -0.28 -12.25
C ARG A 141 3.36 -1.43 -13.08
N TYR A 142 2.06 -1.45 -13.30
CA TYR A 142 1.48 -2.35 -14.29
C TYR A 142 2.02 -1.99 -15.68
N ILE A 143 2.45 -3.02 -16.42
CA ILE A 143 2.85 -2.92 -17.83
C ILE A 143 1.94 -3.86 -18.62
N PRO A 144 1.20 -3.33 -19.63
CA PRO A 144 0.33 -4.14 -20.46
C PRO A 144 1.10 -5.22 -21.23
N ASP A 145 0.39 -6.28 -21.59
CA ASP A 145 0.87 -7.36 -22.47
C ASP A 145 2.06 -8.19 -21.90
N GLN A 146 2.34 -8.04 -20.61
CA GLN A 146 3.27 -8.91 -19.89
C GLN A 146 2.56 -10.12 -19.27
N THR A 147 3.33 -11.17 -18.97
CA THR A 147 2.78 -12.40 -18.40
C THR A 147 2.50 -12.23 -16.90
N PRO A 148 1.28 -12.46 -16.43
CA PRO A 148 1.00 -12.54 -15.01
C PRO A 148 1.77 -13.70 -14.36
N HIS A 149 2.18 -13.53 -13.11
CA HIS A 149 2.88 -14.55 -12.36
C HIS A 149 2.47 -14.58 -10.89
N TYR A 150 2.68 -15.71 -10.24
CA TYR A 150 2.43 -15.87 -8.81
C TYR A 150 3.58 -15.32 -7.98
N ASP A 151 3.25 -14.49 -6.98
CA ASP A 151 4.20 -13.94 -6.02
C ASP A 151 4.08 -14.68 -4.69
N GLU A 152 5.14 -15.37 -4.27
CA GLU A 152 5.21 -16.19 -3.06
C GLU A 152 5.06 -15.36 -1.76
N VAL A 153 5.53 -14.11 -1.78
CA VAL A 153 5.49 -13.23 -0.60
C VAL A 153 4.07 -12.80 -0.32
N LEU A 154 3.36 -12.40 -1.37
CA LEU A 154 1.96 -11.97 -1.28
C LEU A 154 1.00 -13.16 -1.26
N GLY A 155 1.33 -14.26 -1.94
CA GLY A 155 0.45 -15.40 -2.13
C GLY A 155 -0.66 -15.15 -3.15
N VAL A 156 -0.44 -14.26 -4.11
CA VAL A 156 -1.40 -13.87 -5.16
C VAL A 156 -0.72 -13.74 -6.51
N ASN A 157 -1.52 -13.70 -7.60
CA ASN A 157 -0.99 -13.41 -8.92
C ASN A 157 -0.83 -11.91 -9.14
N LEU A 158 0.35 -11.50 -9.59
CA LEU A 158 0.63 -10.15 -10.06
C LEU A 158 0.36 -10.02 -11.56
N ALA A 159 -0.01 -8.84 -12.01
CA ALA A 159 -0.56 -8.62 -13.35
C ALA A 159 0.51 -8.47 -14.45
N SER A 160 1.76 -8.23 -14.09
CA SER A 160 2.88 -8.07 -15.03
C SER A 160 4.19 -8.57 -14.41
N ASP A 161 5.11 -9.07 -15.23
CA ASP A 161 6.31 -9.79 -14.82
C ASP A 161 7.37 -8.91 -14.12
N ASN A 162 7.30 -7.59 -14.30
CA ASN A 162 8.15 -6.60 -13.62
C ASN A 162 7.73 -6.33 -12.17
N GLN A 163 6.55 -6.81 -11.76
CA GLN A 163 6.04 -6.62 -10.41
C GLN A 163 6.55 -7.72 -9.49
N TYR A 164 6.85 -7.39 -8.26
CA TYR A 164 7.26 -8.36 -7.23
C TYR A 164 7.04 -7.79 -5.84
N ALA A 165 7.02 -8.64 -4.84
CA ALA A 165 6.95 -8.21 -3.44
C ALA A 165 8.17 -8.63 -2.64
N GLU A 166 8.49 -7.84 -1.64
CA GLU A 166 9.60 -8.06 -0.71
C GLU A 166 9.17 -7.68 0.71
N ARG A 167 9.60 -8.49 1.69
CA ARG A 167 9.48 -8.14 3.10
C ARG A 167 10.71 -7.35 3.52
N LEU A 168 10.51 -6.19 4.13
CA LEU A 168 11.57 -5.35 4.69
C LEU A 168 12.07 -5.87 6.04
#